data_fc2075943fa6f7535eacb563bd21e22d
#
_entry.id   fc2075943fa6f7535eacb563bd21e22d
#
_cell.length_a   1.000
_cell.length_b   1.000
_cell.length_c   1.000
_cell.angle_alpha   90.00
_cell.angle_beta   90.00
_cell.angle_gamma   90.00
#
_symmetry.space_group_name_H-M   'P 1'
#
loop_
_entity.id
_entity.type
_entity.pdbx_description
1 polymer ?
#
loop_
_entity_poly.entity_id
_entity_poly.type
_entity_poly.pdbx_seq_one_letter_code
_entity_poly.pdbx_strand_id
1 'polypeptide(L)'
;HRGKVDDAIVSLERAVSIAEKKKDKVRWAFILAQLYEVKGQEDKAIAQFRAVARMNPPYEMGFHAQIFEALSFDRGSSDALRKRLKRMLRDDKHIDHFDMIHYALADLDLKENKDSSAIAHLKTSTSVSTTDTRQKMKGFMRLADIYFDDRQYPSAQLYYDSTASLISEDHKRYEEVKTRAEVLG
;
A
#
# COMPACT_ATOMS: atom_id res chain seq x y z
N HIS A 1 -17.79 4.99 -15.29
CA HIS A 1 -16.72 5.51 -14.39
C HIS A 1 -15.29 5.46 -14.97
N ARG A 2 -14.95 4.51 -15.86
CA ARG A 2 -13.58 4.40 -16.43
C ARG A 2 -13.16 5.64 -17.25
N GLY A 3 -14.03 6.21 -18.06
CA GLY A 3 -13.74 7.41 -18.88
C GLY A 3 -13.33 8.63 -18.04
N LYS A 4 -13.98 8.84 -16.89
CA LYS A 4 -13.66 9.96 -16.00
C LYS A 4 -12.24 9.91 -15.41
N VAL A 5 -11.69 8.71 -15.20
CA VAL A 5 -10.31 8.55 -14.71
C VAL A 5 -9.30 8.89 -15.80
N ASP A 6 -9.56 8.48 -17.06
CA ASP A 6 -8.71 8.81 -18.19
C ASP A 6 -8.68 10.32 -18.45
N ASP A 7 -9.84 10.98 -18.44
CA ASP A 7 -9.94 12.44 -18.60
C ASP A 7 -9.21 13.19 -17.46
N ALA A 8 -9.29 12.66 -16.23
CA ALA A 8 -8.59 13.22 -15.08
C ALA A 8 -7.07 13.07 -15.22
N ILE A 9 -6.57 11.93 -15.72
CA ILE A 9 -5.15 11.71 -15.98
C ILE A 9 -4.64 12.73 -16.99
N VAL A 10 -5.30 12.86 -18.15
CA VAL A 10 -4.89 13.82 -19.20
C VAL A 10 -4.88 15.26 -18.66
N SER A 11 -5.91 15.63 -17.90
CA SER A 11 -6.02 16.95 -17.30
C SER A 11 -4.89 17.23 -16.30
N LEU A 12 -4.55 16.23 -15.47
CA LEU A 12 -3.48 16.35 -14.48
C LEU A 12 -2.07 16.31 -15.10
N GLU A 13 -1.84 15.52 -16.14
CA GLU A 13 -0.59 15.54 -16.91
C GLU A 13 -0.31 16.97 -17.41
N ARG A 14 -1.33 17.59 -18.01
CA ARG A 14 -1.23 18.99 -18.47
C ARG A 14 -1.03 19.95 -17.30
N ALA A 15 -1.81 19.81 -16.23
CA ALA A 15 -1.70 20.68 -15.06
C ALA A 15 -0.30 20.62 -14.44
N VAL A 16 0.28 19.44 -14.27
CA VAL A 16 1.63 19.24 -13.74
C VAL A 16 2.68 19.90 -14.65
N SER A 17 2.51 19.83 -15.99
CA SER A 17 3.47 20.39 -16.95
C SER A 17 3.52 21.92 -16.93
N ILE A 18 2.35 22.57 -16.71
CA ILE A 18 2.22 24.04 -16.74
C ILE A 18 2.22 24.70 -15.35
N ALA A 19 2.33 23.89 -14.28
CA ALA A 19 2.26 24.39 -12.91
C ALA A 19 3.41 25.35 -12.58
N GLU A 20 3.09 26.61 -12.32
CA GLU A 20 4.04 27.63 -11.91
C GLU A 20 4.40 27.52 -10.42
N LYS A 21 3.39 27.22 -9.58
CA LYS A 21 3.59 27.10 -8.13
C LYS A 21 4.02 25.69 -7.76
N LYS A 22 5.16 25.55 -7.10
CA LYS A 22 5.71 24.27 -6.63
C LYS A 22 4.70 23.46 -5.81
N LYS A 23 3.93 24.12 -4.92
CA LYS A 23 2.94 23.47 -4.07
C LYS A 23 1.86 22.76 -4.89
N ASP A 24 1.34 23.42 -5.92
CA ASP A 24 0.30 22.87 -6.79
C ASP A 24 0.87 21.74 -7.64
N LYS A 25 2.07 21.93 -8.20
CA LYS A 25 2.79 20.90 -8.96
C LYS A 25 2.96 19.60 -8.18
N VAL A 26 3.44 19.72 -6.94
CA VAL A 26 3.65 18.57 -6.06
C VAL A 26 2.32 17.84 -5.77
N ARG A 27 1.27 18.59 -5.44
CA ARG A 27 -0.06 18.04 -5.15
C ARG A 27 -0.66 17.33 -6.36
N TRP A 28 -0.64 17.98 -7.52
CA TRP A 28 -1.20 17.39 -8.75
C TRP A 28 -0.40 16.19 -9.22
N ALA A 29 0.92 16.24 -9.10
CA ALA A 29 1.80 15.10 -9.40
C ALA A 29 1.51 13.90 -8.50
N PHE A 30 1.22 14.12 -7.21
CA PHE A 30 0.86 13.06 -6.27
C PHE A 30 -0.49 12.42 -6.63
N ILE A 31 -1.51 13.23 -6.95
CA ILE A 31 -2.82 12.72 -7.38
C ILE A 31 -2.68 11.96 -8.71
N LEU A 32 -1.89 12.47 -9.65
CA LEU A 32 -1.63 11.80 -10.93
C LEU A 32 -0.99 10.41 -10.73
N ALA A 33 -0.04 10.30 -9.81
CA ALA A 33 0.58 9.01 -9.46
C ALA A 33 -0.46 8.00 -8.95
N GLN A 34 -1.36 8.43 -8.06
CA GLN A 34 -2.45 7.59 -7.55
C GLN A 34 -3.43 7.15 -8.66
N LEU A 35 -3.72 8.03 -9.63
CA LEU A 35 -4.57 7.65 -10.76
C LEU A 35 -3.90 6.66 -11.71
N TYR A 36 -2.59 6.75 -11.92
CA TYR A 36 -1.84 5.73 -12.65
C TYR A 36 -1.89 4.38 -11.94
N GLU A 37 -1.77 4.35 -10.61
CA GLU A 37 -1.92 3.13 -9.81
C GLU A 37 -3.31 2.51 -9.98
N VAL A 38 -4.38 3.30 -9.83
CA VAL A 38 -5.77 2.85 -10.04
C VAL A 38 -6.00 2.28 -11.44
N LYS A 39 -5.28 2.78 -12.45
CA LYS A 39 -5.35 2.30 -13.84
C LYS A 39 -4.43 1.09 -14.11
N GLY A 40 -3.64 0.63 -13.15
CA GLY A 40 -2.64 -0.42 -13.32
C GLY A 40 -1.48 0.00 -14.23
N GLN A 41 -1.21 1.30 -14.35
CA GLN A 41 -0.06 1.83 -15.11
C GLN A 41 1.16 1.95 -14.15
N GLU A 42 1.66 0.83 -13.70
CA GLU A 42 2.64 0.72 -12.61
C GLU A 42 3.92 1.50 -12.87
N ASP A 43 4.52 1.37 -14.04
CA ASP A 43 5.75 2.11 -14.40
C ASP A 43 5.57 3.63 -14.30
N LYS A 44 4.40 4.13 -14.74
CA LYS A 44 4.09 5.56 -14.65
C LYS A 44 3.83 5.97 -13.20
N ALA A 45 3.14 5.15 -12.42
CA ALA A 45 2.90 5.40 -11.00
C ALA A 45 4.21 5.49 -10.22
N ILE A 46 5.11 4.52 -10.39
CA ILE A 46 6.45 4.50 -9.77
C ILE A 46 7.25 5.74 -10.15
N ALA A 47 7.32 6.04 -11.44
CA ALA A 47 8.06 7.21 -11.93
C ALA A 47 7.54 8.51 -11.33
N GLN A 48 6.20 8.63 -11.22
CA GLN A 48 5.55 9.83 -10.72
C GLN A 48 5.68 9.95 -9.19
N PHE A 49 5.51 8.86 -8.40
CA PHE A 49 5.76 8.89 -6.96
C PHE A 49 7.21 9.23 -6.65
N ARG A 50 8.17 8.68 -7.41
CA ARG A 50 9.58 9.03 -7.30
C ARG A 50 9.85 10.50 -7.60
N ALA A 51 9.19 11.05 -8.61
CA ALA A 51 9.29 12.48 -8.94
C ALA A 51 8.76 13.35 -7.79
N VAL A 52 7.59 13.01 -7.22
CA VAL A 52 7.02 13.70 -6.06
C VAL A 52 7.99 13.69 -4.88
N ALA A 53 8.55 12.54 -4.53
CA ALA A 53 9.50 12.43 -3.41
C ALA A 53 10.73 13.35 -3.57
N ARG A 54 11.15 13.63 -4.82
CA ARG A 54 12.28 14.52 -5.14
C ARG A 54 11.92 16.00 -5.14
N MET A 55 10.64 16.34 -5.17
CA MET A 55 10.18 17.75 -5.18
C MET A 55 10.23 18.43 -3.81
N ASN A 56 10.78 17.78 -2.78
CA ASN A 56 10.72 18.25 -1.40
C ASN A 56 9.28 18.59 -0.97
N PRO A 57 8.38 17.60 -0.96
CA PRO A 57 6.98 17.73 -0.60
C PRO A 57 6.82 17.96 0.92
N PRO A 58 5.62 18.35 1.41
CA PRO A 58 5.28 18.22 2.82
C PRO A 58 5.52 16.78 3.31
N TYR A 59 5.85 16.63 4.60
CA TYR A 59 6.26 15.35 5.20
C TYR A 59 5.31 14.20 4.85
N GLU A 60 4.03 14.33 5.14
CA GLU A 60 3.02 13.31 4.89
C GLU A 60 2.99 12.85 3.42
N MET A 61 3.00 13.81 2.50
CA MET A 61 2.98 13.51 1.07
C MET A 61 4.26 12.83 0.61
N GLY A 62 5.41 13.24 1.14
CA GLY A 62 6.70 12.64 0.85
C GLY A 62 6.82 11.22 1.41
N PHE A 63 6.28 11.00 2.60
CA PHE A 63 6.18 9.68 3.20
C PHE A 63 5.32 8.75 2.34
N HIS A 64 4.07 9.15 2.07
CA HIS A 64 3.15 8.35 1.25
C HIS A 64 3.68 8.09 -0.16
N ALA A 65 4.34 9.07 -0.79
CA ALA A 65 4.95 8.85 -2.10
C ALA A 65 6.01 7.75 -2.08
N GLN A 66 6.81 7.65 -1.02
CA GLN A 66 7.81 6.58 -0.87
C GLN A 66 7.17 5.20 -0.60
N ILE A 67 6.10 5.16 0.19
CA ILE A 67 5.34 3.92 0.43
C ILE A 67 4.68 3.44 -0.85
N PHE A 68 3.97 4.31 -1.57
CA PHE A 68 3.29 3.95 -2.81
C PHE A 68 4.27 3.58 -3.93
N GLU A 69 5.45 4.23 -4.01
CA GLU A 69 6.51 3.79 -4.92
C GLU A 69 6.90 2.32 -4.67
N ALA A 70 6.99 1.91 -3.40
CA ALA A 70 7.32 0.55 -3.06
C ALA A 70 6.16 -0.44 -3.35
N LEU A 71 4.93 -0.06 -3.04
CA LEU A 71 3.74 -0.88 -3.30
C LEU A 71 3.45 -1.06 -4.79
N SER A 72 3.73 -0.03 -5.61
CA SER A 72 3.57 -0.09 -7.08
C SER A 72 4.72 -0.82 -7.78
N PHE A 73 5.79 -1.21 -7.07
CA PHE A 73 6.91 -1.95 -7.65
C PHE A 73 6.46 -3.34 -8.08
N ASP A 74 6.72 -3.73 -9.32
CA ASP A 74 6.30 -5.03 -9.88
C ASP A 74 7.51 -5.93 -10.21
N ARG A 75 8.54 -5.38 -10.83
CA ARG A 75 9.67 -6.18 -11.34
C ARG A 75 11.02 -5.49 -11.22
N GLY A 76 12.08 -6.28 -11.27
CA GLY A 76 13.47 -5.82 -11.14
C GLY A 76 14.02 -6.01 -9.73
N SER A 77 15.06 -5.27 -9.33
CA SER A 77 15.62 -5.33 -7.98
C SER A 77 14.90 -4.37 -7.03
N SER A 78 14.34 -4.91 -5.96
CA SER A 78 13.72 -4.13 -4.87
C SER A 78 14.73 -3.58 -3.85
N ASP A 79 16.02 -3.88 -3.99
CA ASP A 79 17.04 -3.62 -2.94
C ASP A 79 17.09 -2.15 -2.51
N ALA A 80 17.02 -1.22 -3.46
CA ALA A 80 17.03 0.21 -3.15
C ALA A 80 15.80 0.65 -2.36
N LEU A 81 14.61 0.14 -2.72
CA LEU A 81 13.35 0.39 -2.02
C LEU A 81 13.40 -0.19 -0.61
N ARG A 82 13.79 -1.44 -0.50
CA ARG A 82 13.95 -2.16 0.77
C ARG A 82 14.93 -1.46 1.71
N LYS A 83 16.10 -1.04 1.19
CA LYS A 83 17.09 -0.29 1.97
C LYS A 83 16.52 1.04 2.48
N ARG A 84 15.72 1.73 1.65
CA ARG A 84 15.06 2.97 2.03
C ARG A 84 14.01 2.75 3.12
N LEU A 85 13.10 1.78 2.95
CA LEU A 85 12.07 1.44 3.94
C LEU A 85 12.71 1.04 5.29
N LYS A 86 13.76 0.20 5.28
CA LYS A 86 14.49 -0.17 6.50
C LYS A 86 15.18 1.03 7.16
N ARG A 87 15.59 2.05 6.40
CA ARG A 87 16.12 3.30 6.98
C ARG A 87 15.02 4.11 7.64
N MET A 88 13.81 4.15 7.04
CA MET A 88 12.65 4.84 7.61
C MET A 88 12.26 4.23 8.97
N LEU A 89 12.35 2.91 9.16
CA LEU A 89 12.12 2.25 10.45
C LEU A 89 13.12 2.62 11.56
N ARG A 90 14.23 3.28 11.22
CA ARG A 90 15.24 3.74 12.20
C ARG A 90 15.10 5.23 12.56
N ASP A 91 14.12 5.89 12.00
CA ASP A 91 13.89 7.32 12.18
C ASP A 91 12.57 7.51 12.92
N ASP A 92 12.65 7.97 14.17
CA ASP A 92 11.51 8.09 15.09
C ASP A 92 10.39 9.00 14.56
N LYS A 93 10.69 9.87 13.59
CA LYS A 93 9.65 10.68 12.93
C LYS A 93 8.61 9.85 12.18
N HIS A 94 8.90 8.58 11.89
CA HIS A 94 8.00 7.67 11.19
C HIS A 94 7.28 6.68 12.11
N ILE A 95 7.41 6.82 13.44
CA ILE A 95 6.90 5.85 14.41
C ILE A 95 5.40 5.58 14.25
N ASP A 96 4.61 6.61 13.97
CA ASP A 96 3.17 6.51 13.77
C ASP A 96 2.78 5.81 12.45
N HIS A 97 3.77 5.53 11.60
CA HIS A 97 3.59 4.93 10.28
C HIS A 97 4.39 3.63 10.10
N PHE A 98 4.93 3.06 11.17
CA PHE A 98 5.68 1.81 11.09
C PHE A 98 4.85 0.65 10.55
N ASP A 99 3.55 0.67 10.78
CA ASP A 99 2.60 -0.29 10.22
C ASP A 99 2.61 -0.27 8.67
N MET A 100 2.55 0.92 8.06
CA MET A 100 2.62 1.08 6.61
C MET A 100 3.97 0.67 6.04
N ILE A 101 5.07 0.98 6.74
CA ILE A 101 6.42 0.61 6.30
C ILE A 101 6.59 -0.92 6.33
N HIS A 102 6.15 -1.58 7.41
CA HIS A 102 6.17 -3.03 7.49
C HIS A 102 5.28 -3.69 6.45
N TYR A 103 4.09 -3.12 6.19
CA TYR A 103 3.22 -3.60 5.12
C TYR A 103 3.89 -3.52 3.74
N ALA A 104 4.55 -2.40 3.43
CA ALA A 104 5.27 -2.23 2.17
C ALA A 104 6.48 -3.20 2.05
N LEU A 105 7.20 -3.47 3.14
CA LEU A 105 8.26 -4.50 3.16
C LEU A 105 7.70 -5.90 2.90
N ALA A 106 6.55 -6.22 3.50
CA ALA A 106 5.88 -7.49 3.26
C ALA A 106 5.45 -7.64 1.79
N ASP A 107 4.91 -6.59 1.19
CA ASP A 107 4.50 -6.61 -0.22
C ASP A 107 5.70 -6.85 -1.16
N LEU A 108 6.85 -6.23 -0.89
CA LEU A 108 8.09 -6.51 -1.62
C LEU A 108 8.56 -7.96 -1.41
N ASP A 109 8.41 -8.51 -0.21
CA ASP A 109 8.77 -9.90 0.09
C ASP A 109 7.87 -10.88 -0.68
N LEU A 110 6.55 -10.63 -0.75
CA LEU A 110 5.63 -11.45 -1.51
C LEU A 110 5.94 -11.46 -3.01
N LYS A 111 6.26 -10.30 -3.57
CA LYS A 111 6.66 -10.16 -4.99
C LYS A 111 7.96 -10.91 -5.31
N GLU A 112 8.77 -11.18 -4.30
CA GLU A 112 10.01 -11.96 -4.40
C GLU A 112 9.85 -13.42 -3.93
N ASN A 113 8.59 -13.90 -3.67
CA ASN A 113 8.27 -15.23 -3.16
C ASN A 113 8.96 -15.56 -1.83
N LYS A 114 9.09 -14.56 -0.93
CA LYS A 114 9.67 -14.69 0.41
C LYS A 114 8.58 -14.72 1.47
N ASP A 115 7.68 -15.70 1.40
CA ASP A 115 6.44 -15.74 2.19
C ASP A 115 6.68 -15.68 3.71
N SER A 116 7.67 -16.40 4.23
CA SER A 116 7.99 -16.38 5.67
C SER A 116 8.38 -14.97 6.16
N SER A 117 9.16 -14.23 5.37
CA SER A 117 9.54 -12.85 5.68
C SER A 117 8.34 -11.90 5.58
N ALA A 118 7.52 -12.09 4.56
CA ALA A 118 6.30 -11.32 4.37
C ALA A 118 5.33 -11.48 5.55
N ILE A 119 5.09 -12.73 5.98
CA ILE A 119 4.26 -13.03 7.16
C ILE A 119 4.81 -12.34 8.41
N ALA A 120 6.13 -12.39 8.64
CA ALA A 120 6.75 -11.72 9.77
C ALA A 120 6.52 -10.20 9.74
N HIS A 121 6.70 -9.58 8.57
CA HIS A 121 6.45 -8.16 8.39
C HIS A 121 4.96 -7.81 8.54
N LEU A 122 4.02 -8.62 8.01
CA LEU A 122 2.58 -8.38 8.17
C LEU A 122 2.13 -8.50 9.64
N LYS A 123 2.65 -9.49 10.38
CA LYS A 123 2.37 -9.63 11.81
C LYS A 123 2.86 -8.40 12.59
N THR A 124 4.05 -7.90 12.27
CA THR A 124 4.57 -6.66 12.88
C THR A 124 3.68 -5.48 12.50
N SER A 125 3.34 -5.32 11.21
CA SER A 125 2.45 -4.26 10.73
C SER A 125 1.15 -4.21 11.51
N THR A 126 0.46 -5.35 11.67
CA THR A 126 -0.82 -5.41 12.39
C THR A 126 -0.66 -5.18 13.91
N SER A 127 0.47 -5.54 14.50
CA SER A 127 0.71 -5.35 15.95
C SER A 127 1.00 -3.90 16.31
N VAL A 128 1.75 -3.18 15.46
CA VAL A 128 2.10 -1.77 15.71
C VAL A 128 1.02 -0.79 15.23
N SER A 129 0.06 -1.24 14.42
CA SER A 129 -1.07 -0.42 13.94
C SER A 129 -2.09 -0.23 15.06
N THR A 130 -1.96 0.85 15.81
CA THR A 130 -2.82 1.15 16.96
C THR A 130 -3.97 2.09 16.61
N THR A 131 -3.77 3.01 15.68
CA THR A 131 -4.73 4.07 15.33
C THR A 131 -5.34 3.91 13.94
N ASP A 132 -4.61 3.33 12.99
CA ASP A 132 -5.10 3.10 11.62
C ASP A 132 -5.77 1.73 11.48
N THR A 133 -7.05 1.68 11.86
CA THR A 133 -7.89 0.47 11.72
C THR A 133 -7.94 -0.05 10.28
N ARG A 134 -7.91 0.84 9.28
CA ARG A 134 -7.92 0.46 7.87
C ARG A 134 -6.61 -0.23 7.46
N GLN A 135 -5.48 0.29 7.89
CA GLN A 135 -4.17 -0.33 7.64
C GLN A 135 -4.06 -1.68 8.34
N LYS A 136 -4.53 -1.76 9.59
CA LYS A 136 -4.59 -3.01 10.35
C LYS A 136 -5.45 -4.07 9.66
N MET A 137 -6.64 -3.70 9.19
CA MET A 137 -7.54 -4.57 8.44
C MET A 137 -6.87 -5.10 7.16
N LYS A 138 -6.17 -4.24 6.41
CA LYS A 138 -5.40 -4.68 5.21
C LYS A 138 -4.34 -5.72 5.56
N GLY A 139 -3.62 -5.54 6.67
CA GLY A 139 -2.62 -6.49 7.14
C GLY A 139 -3.21 -7.84 7.50
N PHE A 140 -4.32 -7.87 8.23
CA PHE A 140 -5.04 -9.12 8.56
C PHE A 140 -5.57 -9.82 7.31
N MET A 141 -6.20 -9.08 6.40
CA MET A 141 -6.69 -9.62 5.14
C MET A 141 -5.57 -10.28 4.32
N ARG A 142 -4.40 -9.64 4.26
CA ARG A 142 -3.26 -10.20 3.53
C ARG A 142 -2.71 -11.47 4.19
N LEU A 143 -2.64 -11.51 5.53
CA LEU A 143 -2.27 -12.72 6.27
C LEU A 143 -3.27 -13.85 6.04
N ALA A 144 -4.58 -13.54 6.09
CA ALA A 144 -5.64 -14.51 5.83
C ALA A 144 -5.50 -15.14 4.44
N ASP A 145 -5.29 -14.32 3.40
CA ASP A 145 -5.11 -14.79 2.03
C ASP A 145 -3.88 -15.71 1.92
N ILE A 146 -2.73 -15.32 2.46
CA ILE A 146 -1.49 -16.12 2.41
C ILE A 146 -1.71 -17.49 3.06
N TYR A 147 -2.28 -17.53 4.27
CA TYR A 147 -2.54 -18.79 4.96
C TYR A 147 -3.60 -19.65 4.28
N PHE A 148 -4.60 -19.02 3.65
CA PHE A 148 -5.63 -19.73 2.88
C PHE A 148 -5.02 -20.40 1.64
N ASP A 149 -4.20 -19.67 0.88
CA ASP A 149 -3.53 -20.16 -0.33
C ASP A 149 -2.55 -21.31 0.01
N ASP A 150 -1.89 -21.23 1.18
CA ASP A 150 -1.02 -22.27 1.72
C ASP A 150 -1.78 -23.42 2.44
N ARG A 151 -3.12 -23.43 2.37
CA ARG A 151 -4.01 -24.42 2.98
C ARG A 151 -3.87 -24.57 4.51
N GLN A 152 -3.33 -23.55 5.17
CA GLN A 152 -3.26 -23.47 6.63
C GLN A 152 -4.58 -22.88 7.18
N TYR A 153 -5.67 -23.60 6.99
CA TYR A 153 -7.03 -23.12 7.26
C TYR A 153 -7.27 -22.60 8.68
N PRO A 154 -6.75 -23.22 9.76
CA PRO A 154 -6.92 -22.66 11.11
C PRO A 154 -6.28 -21.29 11.27
N SER A 155 -5.13 -21.06 10.64
CA SER A 155 -4.48 -19.73 10.64
C SER A 155 -5.23 -18.74 9.77
N ALA A 156 -5.70 -19.19 8.60
CA ALA A 156 -6.51 -18.38 7.69
C ALA A 156 -7.79 -17.89 8.38
N GLN A 157 -8.50 -18.79 9.07
CA GLN A 157 -9.69 -18.46 9.85
C GLN A 157 -9.43 -17.35 10.85
N LEU A 158 -8.41 -17.48 11.70
CA LEU A 158 -8.05 -16.48 12.72
C LEU A 158 -7.94 -15.07 12.12
N TYR A 159 -7.30 -14.98 10.95
CA TYR A 159 -7.09 -13.69 10.29
C TYR A 159 -8.30 -13.22 9.48
N TYR A 160 -9.14 -14.13 8.92
CA TYR A 160 -10.42 -13.74 8.34
C TYR A 160 -11.38 -13.22 9.40
N ASP A 161 -11.46 -13.85 10.59
CA ASP A 161 -12.25 -13.35 11.73
C ASP A 161 -11.80 -11.95 12.16
N SER A 162 -10.48 -11.76 12.27
CA SER A 162 -9.90 -10.45 12.58
C SER A 162 -10.23 -9.41 11.51
N THR A 163 -10.20 -9.80 10.23
CA THR A 163 -10.57 -8.92 9.12
C THR A 163 -12.06 -8.62 9.13
N ALA A 164 -12.91 -9.63 9.36
CA ALA A 164 -14.36 -9.52 9.39
C ALA A 164 -14.86 -8.58 10.50
N SER A 165 -14.09 -8.47 11.60
CA SER A 165 -14.40 -7.52 12.69
C SER A 165 -14.12 -6.06 12.35
N LEU A 166 -13.31 -5.79 11.33
CA LEU A 166 -12.84 -4.43 10.98
C LEU A 166 -13.32 -3.96 9.61
N ILE A 167 -13.73 -4.87 8.73
CA ILE A 167 -14.12 -4.55 7.35
C ILE A 167 -15.48 -3.88 7.30
N SER A 168 -15.60 -2.81 6.52
CA SER A 168 -16.87 -2.11 6.30
C SER A 168 -17.70 -2.79 5.19
N GLU A 169 -19.03 -2.67 5.28
CA GLU A 169 -19.98 -3.29 4.33
C GLU A 169 -19.81 -2.81 2.89
N ASP A 170 -19.32 -1.59 2.69
CA ASP A 170 -19.05 -1.01 1.37
C ASP A 170 -17.73 -1.50 0.75
N HIS A 171 -16.94 -2.27 1.48
CA HIS A 171 -15.68 -2.80 0.97
C HIS A 171 -15.92 -3.90 -0.06
N LYS A 172 -15.25 -3.83 -1.22
CA LYS A 172 -15.42 -4.76 -2.36
C LYS A 172 -15.29 -6.26 -2.03
N ARG A 173 -14.57 -6.61 -0.96
CA ARG A 173 -14.36 -7.99 -0.49
C ARG A 173 -15.15 -8.32 0.76
N TYR A 174 -16.13 -7.52 1.15
CA TYR A 174 -16.89 -7.73 2.37
C TYR A 174 -17.53 -9.12 2.43
N GLU A 175 -18.34 -9.45 1.43
CA GLU A 175 -19.03 -10.75 1.34
C GLU A 175 -18.06 -11.93 1.29
N GLU A 176 -16.96 -11.81 0.54
CA GLU A 176 -15.93 -12.83 0.46
C GLU A 176 -15.30 -13.11 1.83
N VAL A 177 -14.90 -12.05 2.54
CA VAL A 177 -14.28 -12.17 3.86
C VAL A 177 -15.23 -12.77 4.87
N LYS A 178 -16.51 -12.35 4.90
CA LYS A 178 -17.52 -12.88 5.80
C LYS A 178 -17.77 -14.37 5.53
N THR A 179 -17.97 -14.73 4.27
CA THR A 179 -18.19 -16.14 3.88
C THR A 179 -16.99 -17.01 4.27
N ARG A 180 -15.76 -16.56 4.03
CA ARG A 180 -14.57 -17.36 4.39
C ARG A 180 -14.41 -17.49 5.91
N ALA A 181 -14.69 -16.45 6.68
CA ALA A 181 -14.68 -16.52 8.13
C ALA A 181 -15.71 -17.54 8.65
N GLU A 182 -16.92 -17.57 8.10
CA GLU A 182 -17.98 -18.50 8.47
C GLU A 182 -17.70 -19.97 8.06
N VAL A 183 -17.19 -20.18 6.85
CA VAL A 183 -16.97 -21.54 6.30
C VAL A 183 -15.75 -22.21 6.92
N LEU A 184 -14.76 -21.46 7.36
CA LEU A 184 -13.57 -22.03 7.99
C LEU A 184 -13.75 -22.30 9.50
N GLY A 185 -14.77 -21.70 10.14
CA GLY A 185 -15.13 -21.89 11.55
C GLY A 185 -16.07 -23.06 11.73
#